data_97168d944c1cac111c0303698ae09aac
#
_entry.id   97168d944c1cac111c0303698ae09aac
#
_cell.length_a   1.000
_cell.length_b   1.000
_cell.length_c   1.000
_cell.angle_alpha   90.00
_cell.angle_beta   90.00
_cell.angle_gamma   90.00
#
_symmetry.space_group_name_H-M   'P 1'
#
loop_
_entity.id
_entity.type
_entity.pdbx_description
1 polymer ?
#
loop_
_entity_poly.entity_id
_entity_poly.type
_entity_poly.pdbx_seq_one_letter_code
_entity_poly.pdbx_strand_id
1 'polypeptide(L)'
;MNNKPMLNAYPDSLGGKLSDIAALLKKKEMQDTFSSFYILPSLYHSDLDRGFSVVDYNLNEELATIEDLSQLKELGIDLKLDFILNHASAQSPQFKDLVEKGDESEYRDFFIDWNKFWEGHGVMTDEGYIQPDESCLKQMFFRKPGLPILMVEFPDGRRVPYWNTFYQEVLGREYLGQMDLNIKSEKVWDFYRETLKKIASYGAAIVRLDAFAYAPKAPGKKNFLNDPETWEFLQQIHEIAAPLGLTLLPEIHAAYEEKIYKTLADKGYATYDFFLPGLVIDAIENRRADYLAKWAREVVDDKISTVNMLGCHDGIPLLDLKGLLPEDDIRSLIDLIVSRGGMVKNLHGQKNIYYQVNATYYSALGESDSKMLLARAIQMFMPGKPQVWYLDLFAGKNDHEAVRRAGESGHKEINRTNLSASDIEEALKKDVVAKQLELLRMRNTHKAFEKGAVITVAGEGPKLSIRYDNGEAYALLTVDFEAGAYEIELS
;
A
#
# COMPACT_ATOMS: atom_id res chain seq x y z
N MET A 1 8.15 14.80 6.45
CA MET A 1 8.21 14.18 5.10
C MET A 1 8.27 15.32 4.06
N ASN A 2 9.09 15.20 3.01
CA ASN A 2 9.09 16.14 1.88
C ASN A 2 7.97 15.81 0.88
N ASN A 3 7.55 16.78 0.05
CA ASN A 3 6.48 16.63 -0.93
C ASN A 3 6.99 16.32 -2.36
N LYS A 4 8.22 15.81 -2.47
CA LYS A 4 8.86 15.46 -3.74
C LYS A 4 8.49 14.04 -4.18
N PRO A 5 8.56 13.73 -5.49
CA PRO A 5 8.16 12.43 -6.01
C PRO A 5 8.92 11.25 -5.42
N MET A 6 8.22 10.13 -5.27
CA MET A 6 8.70 8.86 -4.77
C MET A 6 8.41 7.75 -5.78
N LEU A 7 9.44 7.02 -6.20
CA LEU A 7 9.27 5.80 -6.98
C LEU A 7 8.67 4.71 -6.09
N ASN A 8 7.82 3.86 -6.64
CA ASN A 8 7.30 2.66 -5.96
C ASN A 8 7.50 1.44 -6.86
N ALA A 9 8.25 0.44 -6.37
CA ALA A 9 8.57 -0.77 -7.11
C ALA A 9 8.99 -1.91 -6.17
N TYR A 10 8.92 -3.15 -6.65
CA TYR A 10 9.63 -4.27 -6.05
C TYR A 10 11.12 -4.21 -6.41
N PRO A 11 12.02 -4.84 -5.65
CA PRO A 11 13.45 -4.86 -5.98
C PRO A 11 13.75 -5.44 -7.38
N ASP A 12 12.91 -6.37 -7.84
CA ASP A 12 13.03 -7.06 -9.13
C ASP A 12 12.20 -6.46 -10.27
N SER A 13 11.43 -5.39 -9.99
CA SER A 13 10.48 -4.84 -10.97
C SER A 13 11.13 -4.26 -12.22
N LEU A 14 12.35 -3.73 -12.10
CA LEU A 14 13.04 -2.99 -13.16
C LEU A 14 14.46 -3.54 -13.34
N GLY A 15 14.61 -4.52 -14.23
CA GLY A 15 15.88 -5.16 -14.56
C GLY A 15 16.10 -6.52 -13.88
N GLY A 16 15.53 -6.75 -12.69
CA GLY A 16 15.59 -8.03 -11.98
C GLY A 16 16.19 -7.97 -10.58
N LYS A 17 16.90 -6.89 -10.23
CA LYS A 17 17.51 -6.66 -8.90
C LYS A 17 17.49 -5.19 -8.52
N LEU A 18 17.68 -4.90 -7.25
CA LEU A 18 17.77 -3.53 -6.74
C LEU A 18 18.95 -2.76 -7.35
N SER A 19 20.08 -3.43 -7.62
CA SER A 19 21.22 -2.82 -8.32
C SER A 19 20.87 -2.29 -9.72
N ASP A 20 19.96 -2.96 -10.43
CA ASP A 20 19.51 -2.51 -11.76
C ASP A 20 18.68 -1.24 -11.65
N ILE A 21 17.85 -1.13 -10.60
CA ILE A 21 17.08 0.08 -10.31
C ILE A 21 18.01 1.24 -9.93
N ALA A 22 19.03 0.98 -9.10
CA ALA A 22 20.03 1.99 -8.76
C ALA A 22 20.80 2.46 -10.00
N ALA A 23 21.14 1.56 -10.93
CA ALA A 23 21.75 1.90 -12.20
C ALA A 23 20.80 2.69 -13.12
N LEU A 24 19.50 2.33 -13.17
CA LEU A 24 18.49 3.06 -13.92
C LEU A 24 18.35 4.50 -13.42
N LEU A 25 18.28 4.70 -12.10
CA LEU A 25 18.16 6.05 -11.50
C LEU A 25 19.37 6.96 -11.79
N LYS A 26 20.52 6.38 -12.13
CA LYS A 26 21.71 7.13 -12.59
C LYS A 26 21.65 7.58 -14.05
N LYS A 27 20.76 7.01 -14.87
CA LYS A 27 20.63 7.41 -16.27
C LYS A 27 20.16 8.85 -16.40
N LYS A 28 20.60 9.53 -17.47
CA LYS A 28 20.27 10.94 -17.74
C LYS A 28 18.76 11.19 -17.78
N GLU A 29 18.00 10.27 -18.33
CA GLU A 29 16.53 10.35 -18.45
C GLU A 29 15.84 10.34 -17.08
N MET A 30 16.46 9.68 -16.08
CA MET A 30 15.91 9.54 -14.72
C MET A 30 16.46 10.55 -13.72
N GLN A 31 17.47 11.35 -14.11
CA GLN A 31 18.06 12.35 -13.20
C GLN A 31 17.02 13.35 -12.75
N ASP A 32 17.07 13.69 -11.44
CA ASP A 32 16.22 14.67 -10.78
C ASP A 32 14.72 14.37 -10.82
N THR A 33 14.31 13.13 -11.11
CA THR A 33 12.89 12.74 -11.15
C THR A 33 12.34 12.34 -9.78
N PHE A 34 13.14 11.67 -8.95
CA PHE A 34 12.73 11.14 -7.65
C PHE A 34 13.64 11.59 -6.52
N SER A 35 13.07 11.87 -5.36
CA SER A 35 13.80 12.12 -4.10
C SER A 35 13.64 10.97 -3.11
N SER A 36 12.79 10.01 -3.41
CA SER A 36 12.53 8.88 -2.52
C SER A 36 12.19 7.64 -3.32
N PHE A 37 12.38 6.47 -2.71
CA PHE A 37 12.02 5.20 -3.28
C PHE A 37 11.32 4.32 -2.23
N TYR A 38 10.09 3.92 -2.52
CA TYR A 38 9.38 2.91 -1.80
C TYR A 38 9.72 1.53 -2.37
N ILE A 39 10.56 0.79 -1.67
CA ILE A 39 10.93 -0.58 -2.01
C ILE A 39 9.95 -1.51 -1.31
N LEU A 40 9.22 -2.30 -2.08
CA LEU A 40 8.23 -3.26 -1.59
C LEU A 40 8.88 -4.46 -0.89
N PRO A 41 8.13 -5.17 -0.01
CA PRO A 41 8.72 -6.04 1.02
C PRO A 41 9.32 -7.36 0.51
N SER A 42 9.29 -7.70 -0.79
CA SER A 42 10.14 -8.77 -1.33
C SER A 42 11.65 -8.45 -1.20
N LEU A 43 11.97 -7.23 -0.72
CA LEU A 43 13.28 -6.84 -0.23
C LEU A 43 13.77 -7.75 0.89
N TYR A 44 12.86 -8.32 1.68
CA TYR A 44 13.12 -9.22 2.80
C TYR A 44 12.90 -10.68 2.40
N HIS A 45 13.39 -11.61 3.22
CA HIS A 45 13.00 -13.02 3.05
C HIS A 45 11.49 -13.18 3.26
N SER A 46 10.82 -13.73 2.28
CA SER A 46 9.37 -13.90 2.25
C SER A 46 8.97 -15.08 1.38
N ASP A 47 7.79 -15.63 1.59
CA ASP A 47 7.31 -16.81 0.87
C ASP A 47 6.02 -16.58 0.06
N LEU A 48 5.13 -15.71 0.51
CA LEU A 48 3.83 -15.49 -0.12
C LEU A 48 3.57 -14.01 -0.41
N ASP A 49 2.57 -13.75 -1.28
CA ASP A 49 2.09 -12.40 -1.66
C ASP A 49 3.23 -11.42 -2.00
N ARG A 50 4.28 -11.94 -2.67
CA ARG A 50 5.41 -11.15 -3.18
C ARG A 50 6.02 -10.20 -2.13
N GLY A 51 6.25 -10.74 -0.92
CA GLY A 51 6.91 -10.02 0.17
C GLY A 51 6.04 -9.73 1.38
N PHE A 52 4.71 -9.76 1.27
CA PHE A 52 3.83 -9.46 2.40
C PHE A 52 3.63 -10.63 3.38
N SER A 53 4.24 -11.78 3.13
CA SER A 53 4.40 -12.88 4.09
C SER A 53 5.86 -12.98 4.47
N VAL A 54 6.29 -12.15 5.43
CA VAL A 54 7.69 -12.02 5.81
C VAL A 54 8.13 -13.21 6.65
N VAL A 55 9.20 -13.86 6.23
CA VAL A 55 9.90 -14.92 6.99
C VAL A 55 10.79 -14.28 8.05
N ASP A 56 11.63 -13.36 7.64
CA ASP A 56 12.45 -12.49 8.51
C ASP A 56 12.78 -11.17 7.78
N TYR A 57 13.26 -10.19 8.53
CA TYR A 57 13.61 -8.87 8.00
C TYR A 57 15.09 -8.74 7.58
N ASN A 58 15.78 -9.86 7.29
CA ASN A 58 17.04 -9.81 6.58
C ASN A 58 16.77 -9.50 5.11
N LEU A 59 17.77 -8.91 4.42
CA LEU A 59 17.67 -8.69 2.99
C LEU A 59 17.63 -10.03 2.26
N ASN A 60 16.79 -10.10 1.24
CA ASN A 60 16.83 -11.18 0.27
C ASN A 60 18.01 -10.95 -0.68
N GLU A 61 19.10 -11.65 -0.45
CA GLU A 61 20.37 -11.47 -1.14
C GLU A 61 20.29 -11.78 -2.65
N GLU A 62 19.25 -12.49 -3.08
CA GLU A 62 18.98 -12.71 -4.51
C GLU A 62 18.52 -11.41 -5.20
N LEU A 63 17.86 -10.50 -4.45
CA LEU A 63 17.23 -9.30 -4.98
C LEU A 63 17.95 -8.01 -4.57
N ALA A 64 18.59 -7.96 -3.40
CA ALA A 64 19.15 -6.73 -2.86
C ALA A 64 20.32 -6.98 -1.89
N THR A 65 21.24 -6.05 -1.86
CA THR A 65 22.38 -6.04 -0.94
C THR A 65 22.45 -4.71 -0.16
N ILE A 66 23.23 -4.68 0.91
CA ILE A 66 23.52 -3.43 1.66
C ILE A 66 24.18 -2.39 0.76
N GLU A 67 25.03 -2.84 -0.18
CA GLU A 67 25.70 -1.96 -1.14
C GLU A 67 24.68 -1.25 -2.05
N ASP A 68 23.61 -1.96 -2.50
CA ASP A 68 22.57 -1.36 -3.32
C ASP A 68 21.82 -0.26 -2.56
N LEU A 69 21.51 -0.49 -1.28
CA LEU A 69 20.88 0.53 -0.42
C LEU A 69 21.81 1.73 -0.21
N SER A 70 23.11 1.49 -0.05
CA SER A 70 24.11 2.55 0.07
C SER A 70 24.21 3.39 -1.19
N GLN A 71 24.17 2.76 -2.38
CA GLN A 71 24.16 3.47 -3.66
C GLN A 71 22.90 4.36 -3.84
N LEU A 72 21.73 3.91 -3.40
CA LEU A 72 20.51 4.73 -3.41
C LEU A 72 20.66 5.95 -2.50
N LYS A 73 21.24 5.77 -1.32
CA LYS A 73 21.53 6.86 -0.39
C LYS A 73 22.51 7.87 -0.97
N GLU A 74 23.56 7.43 -1.67
CA GLU A 74 24.52 8.30 -2.36
C GLU A 74 23.88 9.13 -3.46
N LEU A 75 22.81 8.62 -4.08
CA LEU A 75 21.97 9.36 -5.04
C LEU A 75 21.04 10.38 -4.36
N GLY A 76 21.05 10.49 -3.03
CA GLY A 76 20.15 11.36 -2.28
C GLY A 76 18.70 10.86 -2.23
N ILE A 77 18.50 9.55 -2.40
CA ILE A 77 17.17 8.91 -2.39
C ILE A 77 16.83 8.45 -0.97
N ASP A 78 15.80 9.04 -0.38
CA ASP A 78 15.22 8.58 0.87
C ASP A 78 14.46 7.26 0.68
N LEU A 79 14.64 6.30 1.58
CA LEU A 79 13.95 5.00 1.48
C LEU A 79 12.66 4.99 2.27
N LYS A 80 11.64 4.40 1.68
CA LYS A 80 10.42 3.96 2.35
C LYS A 80 10.38 2.44 2.31
N LEU A 81 10.22 1.80 3.48
CA LEU A 81 10.19 0.34 3.64
C LEU A 81 8.94 -0.08 4.41
N ASP A 82 8.53 -1.35 4.23
CA ASP A 82 7.39 -1.93 4.94
C ASP A 82 7.76 -2.50 6.29
N PHE A 83 6.83 -2.39 7.22
CA PHE A 83 6.77 -3.18 8.43
C PHE A 83 5.37 -3.82 8.56
N ILE A 84 5.31 -5.15 8.46
CA ILE A 84 4.09 -5.93 8.53
C ILE A 84 3.81 -6.25 10.01
N LEU A 85 2.88 -5.54 10.63
CA LEU A 85 2.65 -5.61 12.08
C LEU A 85 1.69 -6.70 12.50
N ASN A 86 0.72 -7.04 11.64
CA ASN A 86 -0.34 -7.97 12.01
C ASN A 86 0.11 -9.43 12.00
N HIS A 87 1.05 -9.81 11.13
CA HIS A 87 1.35 -11.22 10.88
C HIS A 87 2.81 -11.45 10.47
N ALA A 88 3.24 -12.70 10.57
CA ALA A 88 4.48 -13.21 10.00
C ALA A 88 4.21 -14.52 9.25
N SER A 89 5.14 -14.92 8.39
CA SER A 89 5.04 -16.20 7.66
C SER A 89 5.02 -17.40 8.61
N ALA A 90 4.27 -18.44 8.26
CA ALA A 90 4.38 -19.76 8.89
C ALA A 90 5.77 -20.40 8.67
N GLN A 91 6.59 -19.84 7.76
CA GLN A 91 7.98 -20.24 7.56
C GLN A 91 8.97 -19.41 8.40
N SER A 92 8.47 -18.46 9.22
CA SER A 92 9.33 -17.69 10.13
C SER A 92 10.02 -18.57 11.17
N PRO A 93 11.23 -18.20 11.63
CA PRO A 93 11.93 -18.95 12.67
C PRO A 93 11.09 -19.16 13.92
N GLN A 94 10.29 -18.17 14.30
CA GLN A 94 9.40 -18.20 15.47
C GLN A 94 8.29 -19.24 15.32
N PHE A 95 7.67 -19.33 14.13
CA PHE A 95 6.61 -20.31 13.91
C PHE A 95 7.15 -21.72 13.77
N LYS A 96 8.32 -21.91 13.15
CA LYS A 96 9.00 -23.20 13.07
C LYS A 96 9.38 -23.72 14.45
N ASP A 97 9.93 -22.87 15.32
CA ASP A 97 10.24 -23.23 16.70
C ASP A 97 8.98 -23.65 17.46
N LEU A 98 7.86 -22.93 17.24
CA LEU A 98 6.57 -23.27 17.83
C LEU A 98 6.08 -24.64 17.38
N VAL A 99 6.15 -24.96 16.09
CA VAL A 99 5.72 -26.25 15.54
C VAL A 99 6.63 -27.40 16.05
N GLU A 100 7.94 -27.14 16.17
CA GLU A 100 8.93 -28.14 16.59
C GLU A 100 8.85 -28.45 18.08
N LYS A 101 8.62 -27.42 18.95
CA LYS A 101 8.67 -27.56 20.41
C LYS A 101 7.32 -27.54 21.11
N GLY A 102 6.26 -27.13 20.41
CA GLY A 102 4.92 -27.04 20.96
C GLY A 102 4.85 -26.11 22.19
N ASP A 103 4.36 -26.64 23.32
CA ASP A 103 4.22 -25.85 24.55
C ASP A 103 5.56 -25.42 25.19
N GLU A 104 6.67 -26.08 24.82
CA GLU A 104 8.01 -25.73 25.32
C GLU A 104 8.68 -24.64 24.50
N SER A 105 8.06 -24.20 23.42
CA SER A 105 8.57 -23.09 22.60
C SER A 105 8.54 -21.77 23.37
N GLU A 106 9.63 -21.01 23.30
CA GLU A 106 9.64 -19.65 23.82
C GLU A 106 8.69 -18.71 23.05
N TYR A 107 8.23 -19.11 21.85
CA TYR A 107 7.27 -18.41 21.01
C TYR A 107 5.84 -18.92 21.17
N ARG A 108 5.54 -19.71 22.25
CA ARG A 108 4.22 -20.29 22.49
C ARG A 108 3.08 -19.26 22.47
N ASP A 109 3.34 -18.04 22.94
CA ASP A 109 2.38 -16.95 23.01
C ASP A 109 2.68 -15.84 21.98
N PHE A 110 3.58 -16.08 21.02
CA PHE A 110 3.94 -15.11 19.99
C PHE A 110 2.85 -14.96 18.93
N PHE A 111 2.18 -16.04 18.60
CA PHE A 111 1.06 -16.07 17.66
C PHE A 111 -0.26 -16.23 18.43
N ILE A 112 -1.37 -15.80 17.81
CA ILE A 112 -2.68 -15.88 18.46
C ILE A 112 -3.18 -17.33 18.42
N ASP A 113 -3.14 -18.02 19.55
CA ASP A 113 -3.83 -19.29 19.77
C ASP A 113 -5.34 -19.02 19.77
N TRP A 114 -6.03 -19.61 18.80
CA TRP A 114 -7.47 -19.41 18.62
C TRP A 114 -8.29 -19.83 19.83
N ASN A 115 -7.98 -20.97 20.43
CA ASN A 115 -8.74 -21.47 21.58
C ASN A 115 -8.54 -20.62 22.83
N LYS A 116 -7.30 -20.17 23.07
CA LYS A 116 -7.03 -19.23 24.18
C LYS A 116 -7.74 -17.89 23.95
N PHE A 117 -7.77 -17.42 22.72
CA PHE A 117 -8.43 -16.14 22.37
C PHE A 117 -9.95 -16.20 22.61
N TRP A 118 -10.59 -17.31 22.25
CA TRP A 118 -12.04 -17.50 22.35
C TRP A 118 -12.49 -18.22 23.63
N GLU A 119 -11.60 -18.44 24.61
CA GLU A 119 -11.97 -19.08 25.87
C GLU A 119 -13.13 -18.34 26.56
N GLY A 120 -14.21 -19.06 26.86
CA GLY A 120 -15.43 -18.48 27.46
C GLY A 120 -16.35 -17.74 26.48
N HIS A 121 -16.06 -17.71 25.19
CA HIS A 121 -16.83 -16.99 24.16
C HIS A 121 -17.29 -17.89 23.01
N GLY A 122 -17.51 -19.18 23.25
CA GLY A 122 -17.97 -20.14 22.26
C GLY A 122 -17.95 -21.57 22.75
N VAL A 123 -18.17 -22.52 21.85
CA VAL A 123 -18.26 -23.95 22.15
C VAL A 123 -17.14 -24.70 21.41
N MET A 124 -16.47 -25.60 22.15
CA MET A 124 -15.45 -26.50 21.55
C MET A 124 -16.11 -27.45 20.55
N THR A 125 -15.56 -27.54 19.37
CA THR A 125 -16.00 -28.45 18.31
C THR A 125 -15.30 -29.82 18.44
N ASP A 126 -15.85 -30.84 17.76
CA ASP A 126 -15.22 -32.15 17.66
C ASP A 126 -13.88 -32.08 16.88
N GLU A 127 -13.66 -31.07 16.08
CA GLU A 127 -12.44 -30.81 15.31
C GLU A 127 -11.32 -30.16 16.16
N GLY A 128 -11.60 -29.76 17.39
CA GLY A 128 -10.63 -29.26 18.36
C GLY A 128 -10.40 -27.75 18.35
N TYR A 129 -11.30 -26.98 17.76
CA TYR A 129 -11.30 -25.53 17.88
C TYR A 129 -12.60 -25.01 18.52
N ILE A 130 -12.54 -23.84 19.14
CA ILE A 130 -13.74 -23.15 19.63
C ILE A 130 -14.46 -22.50 18.47
N GLN A 131 -15.74 -22.85 18.26
CA GLN A 131 -16.67 -22.11 17.42
C GLN A 131 -17.16 -20.91 18.22
N PRO A 132 -16.81 -19.66 17.86
CA PRO A 132 -17.25 -18.49 18.62
C PRO A 132 -18.75 -18.27 18.53
N ASP A 133 -19.31 -17.66 19.57
CA ASP A 133 -20.71 -17.28 19.62
C ASP A 133 -21.07 -16.33 18.46
N GLU A 134 -22.27 -16.48 17.88
CA GLU A 134 -22.73 -15.62 16.79
C GLU A 134 -22.69 -14.13 17.16
N SER A 135 -22.96 -13.79 18.42
CA SER A 135 -22.88 -12.40 18.91
C SER A 135 -21.48 -11.80 18.76
N CYS A 136 -20.45 -12.60 18.93
CA CYS A 136 -19.05 -12.22 18.76
C CYS A 136 -18.65 -12.09 17.28
N LEU A 137 -19.24 -12.91 16.42
CA LEU A 137 -18.94 -12.93 14.99
C LEU A 137 -19.66 -11.83 14.20
N LYS A 138 -20.77 -11.29 14.69
CA LYS A 138 -21.60 -10.28 13.98
C LYS A 138 -20.85 -9.02 13.55
N GLN A 139 -19.83 -8.64 14.29
CA GLN A 139 -19.02 -7.43 13.99
C GLN A 139 -17.71 -7.74 13.28
N MET A 140 -17.41 -9.02 13.05
CA MET A 140 -16.22 -9.46 12.36
C MET A 140 -16.46 -9.67 10.88
N PHE A 141 -15.42 -9.50 10.10
CA PHE A 141 -15.39 -9.94 8.72
C PHE A 141 -14.15 -10.79 8.47
N PHE A 142 -14.25 -11.70 7.51
CA PHE A 142 -13.16 -12.59 7.17
C PHE A 142 -12.80 -12.41 5.70
N ARG A 143 -11.50 -12.39 5.42
CA ARG A 143 -11.00 -12.23 4.06
C ARG A 143 -11.04 -13.51 3.23
N LYS A 144 -11.44 -14.62 3.86
CA LYS A 144 -11.59 -15.95 3.27
C LYS A 144 -12.92 -16.56 3.71
N PRO A 145 -13.45 -17.54 2.96
CA PRO A 145 -14.57 -18.35 3.42
C PRO A 145 -14.22 -19.12 4.70
N GLY A 146 -15.13 -19.14 5.66
CA GLY A 146 -14.96 -19.85 6.93
C GLY A 146 -14.18 -19.06 7.99
N LEU A 147 -13.84 -19.73 9.08
CA LEU A 147 -13.05 -19.14 10.17
C LEU A 147 -11.57 -19.04 9.78
N PRO A 148 -10.85 -18.00 10.22
CA PRO A 148 -9.44 -17.78 9.88
C PRO A 148 -8.52 -18.64 10.77
N ILE A 149 -8.58 -19.95 10.63
CA ILE A 149 -7.88 -20.92 11.47
C ILE A 149 -6.91 -21.74 10.62
N LEU A 150 -5.66 -21.88 11.08
CA LEU A 150 -4.72 -22.91 10.67
C LEU A 150 -4.57 -23.91 11.83
N MET A 151 -4.89 -25.18 11.59
CA MET A 151 -4.69 -26.26 12.57
C MET A 151 -3.24 -26.74 12.49
N VAL A 152 -2.52 -26.59 13.59
CA VAL A 152 -1.09 -26.93 13.74
C VAL A 152 -0.95 -28.18 14.60
N GLU A 153 -0.24 -29.19 14.11
CA GLU A 153 0.06 -30.43 14.85
C GLU A 153 1.34 -30.23 15.67
N PHE A 154 1.23 -30.42 16.98
CA PHE A 154 2.34 -30.38 17.91
C PHE A 154 3.06 -31.73 18.02
N PRO A 155 4.30 -31.77 18.56
CA PRO A 155 5.07 -33.02 18.68
C PRO A 155 4.39 -34.14 19.47
N ASP A 156 3.49 -33.77 20.38
CA ASP A 156 2.69 -34.72 21.18
C ASP A 156 1.42 -35.21 20.47
N GLY A 157 1.23 -34.81 19.20
CA GLY A 157 0.09 -35.18 18.37
C GLY A 157 -1.17 -34.34 18.59
N ARG A 158 -1.16 -33.38 19.51
CA ARG A 158 -2.27 -32.43 19.65
C ARG A 158 -2.33 -31.50 18.45
N ARG A 159 -3.56 -31.16 18.05
CA ARG A 159 -3.82 -30.14 17.03
C ARG A 159 -4.29 -28.86 17.70
N VAL A 160 -3.56 -27.77 17.47
CA VAL A 160 -3.81 -26.45 18.06
C VAL A 160 -4.17 -25.47 16.96
N PRO A 161 -5.32 -24.79 17.05
CA PRO A 161 -5.74 -23.80 16.06
C PRO A 161 -5.04 -22.46 16.29
N TYR A 162 -4.43 -21.90 15.25
CA TYR A 162 -3.85 -20.55 15.27
C TYR A 162 -4.59 -19.61 14.33
N TRP A 163 -4.71 -18.35 14.72
CA TRP A 163 -5.36 -17.32 13.93
C TRP A 163 -4.56 -17.00 12.66
N ASN A 164 -5.28 -16.93 11.53
CA ASN A 164 -4.71 -16.63 10.23
C ASN A 164 -5.66 -15.75 9.42
N THR A 165 -5.43 -14.44 9.39
CA THR A 165 -6.35 -13.48 8.75
C THR A 165 -6.32 -13.57 7.23
N PHE A 166 -5.13 -13.73 6.60
CA PHE A 166 -4.99 -13.50 5.16
C PHE A 166 -4.83 -14.77 4.34
N TYR A 167 -3.85 -15.61 4.60
CA TYR A 167 -3.55 -16.79 3.81
C TYR A 167 -3.17 -17.98 4.67
N GLN A 168 -3.69 -19.14 4.30
CA GLN A 168 -3.34 -20.42 4.93
C GLN A 168 -3.39 -21.54 3.94
N GLU A 169 -2.44 -22.46 4.04
CA GLU A 169 -2.41 -23.71 3.29
C GLU A 169 -1.55 -24.74 4.03
N VAL A 170 -1.82 -26.02 3.80
CA VAL A 170 -0.99 -27.13 4.24
C VAL A 170 -0.61 -27.94 3.03
N LEU A 171 0.69 -27.95 2.69
CA LEU A 171 1.26 -28.73 1.61
C LEU A 171 2.06 -29.89 2.19
N GLY A 172 1.46 -31.08 2.15
CA GLY A 172 2.07 -32.24 2.79
C GLY A 172 2.17 -32.06 4.31
N ARG A 173 3.39 -31.80 4.82
CA ARG A 173 3.65 -31.49 6.25
C ARG A 173 4.08 -30.05 6.50
N GLU A 174 4.16 -29.23 5.46
CA GLU A 174 4.57 -27.85 5.58
C GLU A 174 3.34 -26.93 5.70
N TYR A 175 3.41 -26.01 6.65
CA TYR A 175 2.42 -24.95 6.80
C TYR A 175 2.83 -23.75 5.97
N LEU A 176 1.90 -23.21 5.17
CA LEU A 176 2.03 -21.93 4.51
C LEU A 176 0.95 -20.99 5.05
N GLY A 177 1.30 -19.78 5.38
CA GLY A 177 0.31 -18.86 5.91
C GLY A 177 0.92 -17.60 6.46
N GLN A 178 0.03 -16.61 6.67
CA GLN A 178 0.32 -15.34 7.32
C GLN A 178 -0.29 -15.38 8.72
N MET A 179 0.52 -15.80 9.70
CA MET A 179 0.07 -16.11 11.05
C MET A 179 -0.02 -14.86 11.91
N ASP A 180 -1.18 -14.58 12.48
CA ASP A 180 -1.44 -13.37 13.24
C ASP A 180 -0.63 -13.32 14.56
N LEU A 181 0.03 -12.20 14.78
CA LEU A 181 0.88 -11.94 15.95
C LEU A 181 0.03 -11.55 17.15
N ASN A 182 0.40 -12.07 18.31
CA ASN A 182 -0.25 -11.75 19.58
C ASN A 182 0.40 -10.52 20.22
N ILE A 183 -0.15 -9.34 20.02
CA ILE A 183 0.38 -8.08 20.58
C ILE A 183 0.29 -8.00 22.13
N LYS A 184 -0.31 -9.00 22.79
CA LYS A 184 -0.27 -9.13 24.26
C LYS A 184 1.01 -9.80 24.75
N SER A 185 1.80 -10.40 23.86
CA SER A 185 3.07 -11.03 24.15
C SER A 185 4.23 -10.03 24.14
N GLU A 186 5.03 -9.96 25.20
CA GLU A 186 6.23 -9.12 25.24
C GLU A 186 7.26 -9.53 24.18
N LYS A 187 7.31 -10.82 23.81
CA LYS A 187 8.15 -11.32 22.72
C LYS A 187 7.81 -10.68 21.37
N VAL A 188 6.54 -10.33 21.12
CA VAL A 188 6.14 -9.61 19.92
C VAL A 188 6.66 -8.17 19.95
N TRP A 189 6.64 -7.52 21.12
CA TRP A 189 7.19 -6.18 21.28
C TRP A 189 8.73 -6.14 21.16
N ASP A 190 9.43 -7.15 21.64
CA ASP A 190 10.87 -7.31 21.39
C ASP A 190 11.15 -7.45 19.90
N PHE A 191 10.39 -8.30 19.21
CA PHE A 191 10.47 -8.45 17.75
C PHE A 191 10.22 -7.11 17.02
N TYR A 192 9.23 -6.32 17.46
CA TYR A 192 8.96 -5.00 16.85
C TYR A 192 10.11 -4.03 17.07
N ARG A 193 10.69 -3.97 18.27
CA ARG A 193 11.85 -3.13 18.59
C ARG A 193 13.07 -3.48 17.72
N GLU A 194 13.36 -4.77 17.60
CA GLU A 194 14.48 -5.26 16.79
C GLU A 194 14.26 -5.00 15.29
N THR A 195 13.06 -5.26 14.80
CA THR A 195 12.71 -5.04 13.41
C THR A 195 12.80 -3.56 13.02
N LEU A 196 12.26 -2.65 13.82
CA LEU A 196 12.36 -1.21 13.55
C LEU A 196 13.80 -0.71 13.57
N LYS A 197 14.64 -1.20 14.51
CA LYS A 197 16.09 -0.91 14.50
C LYS A 197 16.76 -1.40 13.21
N LYS A 198 16.40 -2.60 12.75
CA LYS A 198 16.94 -3.18 11.53
C LYS A 198 16.51 -2.37 10.29
N ILE A 199 15.24 -2.03 10.17
CA ILE A 199 14.70 -1.19 9.09
C ILE A 199 15.41 0.18 9.07
N ALA A 200 15.63 0.79 10.25
CA ALA A 200 16.38 2.03 10.36
C ALA A 200 17.84 1.86 9.90
N SER A 201 18.49 0.74 10.21
CA SER A 201 19.86 0.44 9.77
C SER A 201 20.00 0.29 8.26
N TYR A 202 18.93 -0.05 7.56
CA TYR A 202 18.86 -0.07 6.09
C TYR A 202 18.72 1.34 5.48
N GLY A 203 18.61 2.37 6.31
CA GLY A 203 18.50 3.76 5.87
C GLY A 203 17.07 4.20 5.56
N ALA A 204 16.06 3.51 6.07
CA ALA A 204 14.67 3.95 5.94
C ALA A 204 14.45 5.32 6.59
N ALA A 205 13.77 6.22 5.89
CA ALA A 205 13.25 7.48 6.42
C ALA A 205 11.74 7.38 6.73
N ILE A 206 11.04 6.54 5.98
CA ILE A 206 9.60 6.31 6.12
C ILE A 206 9.36 4.80 6.28
N VAL A 207 8.50 4.43 7.23
CA VAL A 207 8.05 3.06 7.45
C VAL A 207 6.54 2.99 7.22
N ARG A 208 6.12 2.22 6.21
CA ARG A 208 4.71 1.89 6.01
C ARG A 208 4.33 0.78 6.97
N LEU A 209 3.28 1.02 7.72
CA LEU A 209 2.71 0.04 8.65
C LEU A 209 1.61 -0.75 7.94
N ASP A 210 1.97 -1.91 7.39
CA ASP A 210 1.04 -2.80 6.70
C ASP A 210 0.10 -3.49 7.68
N ALA A 211 -1.19 -3.52 7.34
CA ALA A 211 -2.24 -4.25 8.05
C ALA A 211 -2.30 -3.99 9.58
N PHE A 212 -1.72 -2.88 10.08
CA PHE A 212 -1.58 -2.64 11.52
C PHE A 212 -2.93 -2.56 12.25
N ALA A 213 -3.96 -2.05 11.60
CA ALA A 213 -5.30 -1.92 12.18
C ALA A 213 -6.00 -3.26 12.45
N TYR A 214 -5.45 -4.36 11.95
CA TYR A 214 -5.89 -5.73 12.27
C TYR A 214 -5.23 -6.30 13.53
N ALA A 215 -4.12 -5.74 14.00
CA ALA A 215 -3.36 -6.30 15.12
C ALA A 215 -4.11 -6.24 16.46
N PRO A 216 -4.77 -5.14 16.86
CA PRO A 216 -5.60 -5.12 18.06
C PRO A 216 -6.90 -5.91 17.88
N LYS A 217 -7.02 -7.05 18.60
CA LYS A 217 -8.19 -7.93 18.59
C LYS A 217 -8.65 -8.25 19.99
N ALA A 218 -9.97 -8.34 20.18
CA ALA A 218 -10.58 -8.83 21.44
C ALA A 218 -11.92 -9.51 21.12
N PRO A 219 -12.33 -10.54 21.93
CA PRO A 219 -13.64 -11.14 21.80
C PRO A 219 -14.77 -10.10 21.92
N GLY A 220 -15.78 -10.20 21.06
CA GLY A 220 -16.92 -9.28 21.03
C GLY A 220 -16.65 -7.89 20.41
N LYS A 221 -15.42 -7.63 19.93
CA LYS A 221 -15.08 -6.43 19.16
C LYS A 221 -14.89 -6.77 17.68
N LYS A 222 -14.74 -5.73 16.85
CA LYS A 222 -14.33 -5.88 15.45
C LYS A 222 -12.93 -6.52 15.38
N ASN A 223 -12.59 -7.09 14.25
CA ASN A 223 -11.22 -7.56 13.97
C ASN A 223 -10.40 -6.58 13.13
N PHE A 224 -10.90 -5.34 13.00
CA PHE A 224 -10.25 -4.25 12.27
C PHE A 224 -10.65 -2.91 12.84
N LEU A 225 -9.69 -2.01 13.03
CA LEU A 225 -9.87 -0.61 13.42
C LEU A 225 -10.72 -0.45 14.70
N ASN A 226 -10.25 -1.02 15.80
CA ASN A 226 -10.86 -0.88 17.11
C ASN A 226 -10.43 0.44 17.77
N ASP A 227 -11.39 1.22 18.24
CA ASP A 227 -11.17 2.44 19.01
C ASP A 227 -11.41 2.17 20.51
N PRO A 228 -10.49 2.56 21.41
CA PRO A 228 -9.24 3.30 21.20
C PRO A 228 -8.01 2.44 20.87
N GLU A 229 -8.10 1.12 20.89
CA GLU A 229 -6.98 0.19 20.93
C GLU A 229 -6.05 0.32 19.71
N THR A 230 -6.60 0.58 18.51
CA THR A 230 -5.79 0.80 17.29
C THR A 230 -4.89 2.02 17.42
N TRP A 231 -5.40 3.09 18.03
CA TRP A 231 -4.64 4.35 18.19
C TRP A 231 -3.60 4.25 19.32
N GLU A 232 -3.90 3.54 20.39
CA GLU A 232 -2.97 3.24 21.47
C GLU A 232 -1.81 2.37 20.96
N PHE A 233 -2.13 1.36 20.16
CA PHE A 233 -1.14 0.52 19.50
C PHE A 233 -0.24 1.33 18.54
N LEU A 234 -0.82 2.19 17.71
CA LEU A 234 -0.07 3.07 16.82
C LEU A 234 0.87 4.00 17.60
N GLN A 235 0.41 4.55 18.73
CA GLN A 235 1.22 5.40 19.58
C GLN A 235 2.41 4.64 20.17
N GLN A 236 2.22 3.41 20.64
CA GLN A 236 3.31 2.57 21.17
C GLN A 236 4.36 2.27 20.08
N ILE A 237 3.94 1.98 18.85
CA ILE A 237 4.86 1.80 17.71
C ILE A 237 5.62 3.10 17.40
N HIS A 238 4.92 4.24 17.48
CA HIS A 238 5.55 5.55 17.29
C HIS A 238 6.66 5.82 18.33
N GLU A 239 6.43 5.48 19.58
CA GLU A 239 7.42 5.65 20.67
C GLU A 239 8.69 4.84 20.45
N ILE A 240 8.60 3.70 19.76
CA ILE A 240 9.76 2.90 19.35
C ILE A 240 10.44 3.50 18.11
N ALA A 241 9.66 3.98 17.14
CA ALA A 241 10.16 4.43 15.83
C ALA A 241 10.79 5.84 15.87
N ALA A 242 10.21 6.77 16.66
CA ALA A 242 10.62 8.17 16.69
C ALA A 242 12.09 8.37 17.11
N PRO A 243 12.63 7.69 18.15
CA PRO A 243 14.05 7.78 18.51
C PRO A 243 15.01 7.25 17.43
N LEU A 244 14.51 6.42 16.50
CA LEU A 244 15.27 5.89 15.36
C LEU A 244 15.22 6.82 14.15
N GLY A 245 14.52 7.97 14.23
CA GLY A 245 14.36 8.92 13.13
C GLY A 245 13.38 8.46 12.06
N LEU A 246 12.55 7.46 12.33
CA LEU A 246 11.59 6.90 11.38
C LEU A 246 10.28 7.67 11.39
N THR A 247 9.78 8.04 10.21
CA THR A 247 8.43 8.57 10.02
C THR A 247 7.47 7.41 9.73
N LEU A 248 6.42 7.26 10.54
CA LEU A 248 5.42 6.22 10.31
C LEU A 248 4.37 6.67 9.29
N LEU A 249 4.00 5.76 8.40
CA LEU A 249 2.92 5.92 7.44
C LEU A 249 1.93 4.75 7.60
N PRO A 250 0.90 4.91 8.43
CA PRO A 250 -0.12 3.89 8.63
C PRO A 250 -0.93 3.64 7.35
N GLU A 251 -1.15 2.37 7.01
CA GLU A 251 -2.05 2.00 5.94
C GLU A 251 -3.41 1.62 6.51
N ILE A 252 -4.42 2.42 6.19
CA ILE A 252 -5.82 2.12 6.50
C ILE A 252 -6.68 2.43 5.28
N HIS A 253 -7.35 1.40 4.76
CA HIS A 253 -8.44 1.57 3.83
C HIS A 253 -9.74 1.81 4.59
N ALA A 254 -10.34 2.96 4.38
CA ALA A 254 -11.62 3.34 4.98
C ALA A 254 -12.39 4.26 4.03
N ALA A 255 -13.71 4.17 4.04
CA ALA A 255 -14.54 5.04 3.25
C ALA A 255 -14.37 6.51 3.64
N TYR A 256 -14.47 7.42 2.68
CA TYR A 256 -14.37 8.87 2.93
C TYR A 256 -15.33 9.32 4.04
N GLU A 257 -16.55 8.77 4.09
CA GLU A 257 -17.55 9.11 5.12
C GLU A 257 -17.13 8.74 6.55
N GLU A 258 -16.22 7.77 6.71
CA GLU A 258 -15.70 7.34 8.02
C GLU A 258 -14.67 8.33 8.61
N LYS A 259 -14.12 9.23 7.80
CA LYS A 259 -13.18 10.31 8.21
C LYS A 259 -11.90 9.82 8.91
N ILE A 260 -11.46 8.59 8.68
CA ILE A 260 -10.26 8.02 9.31
C ILE A 260 -8.99 8.82 8.94
N TYR A 261 -8.92 9.33 7.71
CA TYR A 261 -7.83 10.20 7.27
C TYR A 261 -7.71 11.48 8.13
N LYS A 262 -8.83 12.06 8.62
CA LYS A 262 -8.83 13.19 9.56
C LYS A 262 -8.33 12.75 10.93
N THR A 263 -8.79 11.62 11.43
CA THR A 263 -8.30 11.05 12.69
C THR A 263 -6.79 10.83 12.68
N LEU A 264 -6.22 10.34 11.57
CA LEU A 264 -4.77 10.22 11.38
C LEU A 264 -4.07 11.58 11.38
N ALA A 265 -4.60 12.56 10.62
CA ALA A 265 -4.05 13.91 10.54
C ALA A 265 -4.06 14.62 11.90
N ASP A 266 -5.17 14.52 12.66
CA ASP A 266 -5.31 15.09 14.01
C ASP A 266 -4.30 14.50 15.00
N LYS A 267 -3.90 13.24 14.79
CA LYS A 267 -2.85 12.57 15.56
C LYS A 267 -1.43 12.85 15.05
N GLY A 268 -1.28 13.66 14.00
CA GLY A 268 -0.01 14.07 13.43
C GLY A 268 0.62 13.09 12.44
N TYR A 269 -0.14 12.09 11.98
CA TYR A 269 0.33 11.15 10.98
C TYR A 269 0.00 11.60 9.55
N ALA A 270 0.85 11.24 8.61
CA ALA A 270 0.48 11.29 7.19
C ALA A 270 -0.46 10.13 6.87
N THR A 271 -1.31 10.32 5.86
CA THR A 271 -2.25 9.31 5.38
C THR A 271 -2.03 9.02 3.89
N TYR A 272 -2.40 7.82 3.45
CA TYR A 272 -2.52 7.56 2.03
C TYR A 272 -3.73 8.28 1.44
N ASP A 273 -3.55 8.84 0.25
CA ASP A 273 -4.65 9.37 -0.57
C ASP A 273 -5.19 8.27 -1.48
N PHE A 274 -6.03 7.40 -0.90
CA PHE A 274 -6.72 6.34 -1.64
C PHE A 274 -7.92 6.85 -2.45
N PHE A 275 -8.26 8.14 -2.33
CA PHE A 275 -9.35 8.76 -3.07
C PHE A 275 -8.90 9.24 -4.45
N LEU A 276 -7.68 9.75 -4.55
CA LEU A 276 -7.15 10.37 -5.77
C LEU A 276 -7.25 9.47 -7.00
N PRO A 277 -6.91 8.17 -6.96
CA PRO A 277 -6.94 7.33 -8.15
C PRO A 277 -8.30 7.33 -8.84
N GLY A 278 -9.36 7.09 -8.08
CA GLY A 278 -10.71 7.06 -8.61
C GLY A 278 -11.25 8.45 -8.98
N LEU A 279 -10.92 9.50 -8.20
CA LEU A 279 -11.32 10.88 -8.49
C LEU A 279 -10.74 11.39 -9.81
N VAL A 280 -9.50 11.02 -10.13
CA VAL A 280 -8.86 11.41 -11.40
C VAL A 280 -9.52 10.70 -12.58
N ILE A 281 -9.83 9.40 -12.46
CA ILE A 281 -10.56 8.67 -13.51
C ILE A 281 -11.96 9.28 -13.68
N ASP A 282 -12.67 9.54 -12.58
CA ASP A 282 -13.99 10.19 -12.63
C ASP A 282 -13.92 11.54 -13.33
N ALA A 283 -12.96 12.39 -12.95
CA ALA A 283 -12.82 13.71 -13.54
C ALA A 283 -12.54 13.66 -15.06
N ILE A 284 -11.68 12.74 -15.49
CA ILE A 284 -11.33 12.58 -16.92
C ILE A 284 -12.51 11.99 -17.72
N GLU A 285 -13.16 10.94 -17.21
CA GLU A 285 -14.18 10.22 -17.98
C GLU A 285 -15.54 10.92 -17.95
N ASN A 286 -15.88 11.56 -16.82
CA ASN A 286 -17.13 12.30 -16.66
C ASN A 286 -17.00 13.82 -16.91
N ARG A 287 -15.79 14.29 -17.30
CA ARG A 287 -15.50 15.69 -17.68
C ARG A 287 -15.92 16.70 -16.61
N ARG A 288 -15.60 16.40 -15.33
CA ARG A 288 -15.96 17.23 -14.19
C ARG A 288 -14.83 17.33 -13.18
N ALA A 289 -14.64 18.52 -12.60
CA ALA A 289 -13.62 18.77 -11.60
C ALA A 289 -14.14 18.72 -10.16
N ASP A 290 -15.45 18.76 -9.96
CA ASP A 290 -16.10 19.13 -8.68
C ASP A 290 -15.62 18.29 -7.50
N TYR A 291 -15.63 16.97 -7.61
CA TYR A 291 -15.22 16.07 -6.52
C TYR A 291 -13.71 16.09 -6.28
N LEU A 292 -12.92 16.13 -7.36
CA LEU A 292 -11.46 16.23 -7.26
C LEU A 292 -11.04 17.55 -6.61
N ALA A 293 -11.64 18.68 -7.03
CA ALA A 293 -11.38 19.98 -6.45
C ALA A 293 -11.86 20.08 -4.99
N LYS A 294 -13.00 19.46 -4.66
CA LYS A 294 -13.49 19.37 -3.28
C LYS A 294 -12.47 18.67 -2.40
N TRP A 295 -11.98 17.50 -2.83
CA TRP A 295 -10.96 16.75 -2.07
C TRP A 295 -9.65 17.51 -1.96
N ALA A 296 -9.14 18.09 -3.04
CA ALA A 296 -7.91 18.87 -3.02
C ALA A 296 -7.99 20.08 -2.08
N ARG A 297 -9.13 20.79 -2.04
CA ARG A 297 -9.37 21.88 -1.07
C ARG A 297 -9.39 21.35 0.36
N GLU A 298 -10.08 20.24 0.65
CA GLU A 298 -10.13 19.64 1.98
C GLU A 298 -8.73 19.26 2.49
N VAL A 299 -7.86 18.70 1.63
CA VAL A 299 -6.46 18.40 1.99
C VAL A 299 -5.69 19.67 2.37
N VAL A 300 -5.90 20.77 1.64
CA VAL A 300 -5.23 22.06 1.91
C VAL A 300 -5.77 22.70 3.17
N ASP A 301 -7.08 22.82 3.30
CA ASP A 301 -7.76 23.57 4.37
C ASP A 301 -7.55 22.89 5.74
N ASP A 302 -7.65 21.56 5.78
CA ASP A 302 -7.45 20.75 6.99
C ASP A 302 -5.97 20.39 7.22
N LYS A 303 -5.06 20.86 6.35
CA LYS A 303 -3.59 20.61 6.43
C LYS A 303 -3.24 19.13 6.52
N ILE A 304 -3.93 18.29 5.79
CA ILE A 304 -3.71 16.85 5.78
C ILE A 304 -2.41 16.54 5.04
N SER A 305 -1.48 15.86 5.70
CA SER A 305 -0.27 15.35 5.04
C SER A 305 -0.60 14.04 4.31
N THR A 306 -0.53 14.05 2.98
CA THR A 306 -0.88 12.89 2.18
C THR A 306 0.31 12.28 1.43
N VAL A 307 0.25 10.97 1.19
CA VAL A 307 0.99 10.28 0.13
C VAL A 307 -0.02 9.92 -0.95
N ASN A 308 -0.01 10.67 -2.04
CA ASN A 308 -0.94 10.48 -3.14
C ASN A 308 -0.39 9.53 -4.20
N MET A 309 -1.28 8.81 -4.90
CA MET A 309 -0.91 7.87 -5.96
C MET A 309 -1.99 7.83 -7.04
N LEU A 310 -1.65 7.28 -8.22
CA LEU A 310 -2.61 6.90 -9.26
C LEU A 310 -2.89 5.40 -9.20
N GLY A 311 -1.85 4.57 -9.25
CA GLY A 311 -1.91 3.14 -9.04
C GLY A 311 -0.84 2.68 -8.06
N CYS A 312 -0.96 1.44 -7.59
CA CYS A 312 0.02 0.78 -6.74
C CYS A 312 0.02 -0.74 -6.97
N HIS A 313 0.82 -1.47 -6.20
CA HIS A 313 0.91 -2.93 -6.26
C HIS A 313 -0.40 -3.67 -5.97
N ASP A 314 -1.34 -3.04 -5.29
CA ASP A 314 -2.66 -3.58 -4.99
C ASP A 314 -3.73 -3.26 -6.03
N GLY A 315 -3.48 -2.29 -6.91
CA GLY A 315 -4.43 -1.84 -7.91
C GLY A 315 -5.01 -0.46 -7.62
N ILE A 316 -6.29 -0.26 -7.98
CA ILE A 316 -7.00 1.02 -7.90
C ILE A 316 -8.09 0.91 -6.83
N PRO A 317 -7.96 1.60 -5.67
CA PRO A 317 -8.99 1.62 -4.64
C PRO A 317 -10.19 2.47 -5.11
N LEU A 318 -11.39 1.95 -4.94
CA LEU A 318 -12.63 2.64 -5.35
C LEU A 318 -13.67 2.69 -4.24
N LEU A 319 -13.71 1.71 -3.32
CA LEU A 319 -14.64 1.74 -2.19
C LEU A 319 -14.35 2.87 -1.21
N ASP A 320 -13.10 3.28 -1.11
CA ASP A 320 -12.69 4.41 -0.27
C ASP A 320 -13.43 5.70 -0.66
N LEU A 321 -13.92 5.80 -1.91
CA LEU A 321 -14.69 6.95 -2.41
C LEU A 321 -16.13 7.06 -1.85
N LYS A 322 -16.62 6.06 -1.13
CA LYS A 322 -17.95 6.10 -0.56
C LYS A 322 -18.15 7.31 0.36
N GLY A 323 -19.22 8.05 0.11
CA GLY A 323 -19.50 9.34 0.79
C GLY A 323 -18.83 10.56 0.17
N LEU A 324 -17.88 10.37 -0.77
CA LEU A 324 -17.30 11.43 -1.59
C LEU A 324 -17.91 11.47 -3.00
N LEU A 325 -18.01 10.31 -3.64
CA LEU A 325 -18.76 10.11 -4.89
C LEU A 325 -20.11 9.42 -4.61
N PRO A 326 -21.13 9.66 -5.47
CA PRO A 326 -22.33 8.84 -5.49
C PRO A 326 -22.04 7.36 -5.74
N GLU A 327 -22.78 6.45 -5.11
CA GLU A 327 -22.54 5.01 -5.25
C GLU A 327 -22.68 4.51 -6.70
N ASP A 328 -23.60 5.09 -7.47
CA ASP A 328 -23.79 4.74 -8.88
C ASP A 328 -22.58 5.17 -9.75
N ASP A 329 -21.96 6.29 -9.40
CA ASP A 329 -20.72 6.73 -10.08
C ASP A 329 -19.54 5.79 -9.75
N ILE A 330 -19.43 5.36 -8.48
CA ILE A 330 -18.41 4.37 -8.07
C ILE A 330 -18.61 3.05 -8.84
N ARG A 331 -19.84 2.56 -8.97
CA ARG A 331 -20.14 1.35 -9.76
C ARG A 331 -19.77 1.53 -11.23
N SER A 332 -20.13 2.68 -11.81
CA SER A 332 -19.80 3.00 -13.20
C SER A 332 -18.30 3.03 -13.45
N LEU A 333 -17.50 3.53 -12.48
CA LEU A 333 -16.03 3.50 -12.56
C LEU A 333 -15.49 2.05 -12.50
N ILE A 334 -16.04 1.21 -11.63
CA ILE A 334 -15.68 -0.21 -11.55
C ILE A 334 -15.96 -0.89 -12.88
N ASP A 335 -17.20 -0.75 -13.41
CA ASP A 335 -17.61 -1.35 -14.67
C ASP A 335 -16.74 -0.87 -15.84
N LEU A 336 -16.40 0.41 -15.86
CA LEU A 336 -15.50 0.99 -16.86
C LEU A 336 -14.11 0.32 -16.83
N ILE A 337 -13.48 0.22 -15.65
CA ILE A 337 -12.13 -0.35 -15.54
C ILE A 337 -12.16 -1.85 -15.86
N VAL A 338 -13.21 -2.56 -15.45
CA VAL A 338 -13.41 -3.99 -15.79
C VAL A 338 -13.60 -4.15 -17.31
N SER A 339 -14.37 -3.28 -17.95
CA SER A 339 -14.55 -3.30 -19.42
C SER A 339 -13.24 -3.08 -20.18
N ARG A 340 -12.26 -2.41 -19.54
CA ARG A 340 -10.89 -2.19 -20.05
C ARG A 340 -9.90 -3.29 -19.60
N GLY A 341 -10.42 -4.42 -19.12
CA GLY A 341 -9.63 -5.60 -18.77
C GLY A 341 -9.16 -5.65 -17.32
N GLY A 342 -9.63 -4.76 -16.44
CA GLY A 342 -9.37 -4.84 -15.02
C GLY A 342 -10.08 -6.04 -14.36
N MET A 343 -9.56 -6.48 -13.23
CA MET A 343 -10.10 -7.62 -12.47
C MET A 343 -10.53 -7.17 -11.08
N VAL A 344 -11.72 -7.60 -10.66
CA VAL A 344 -12.28 -7.29 -9.35
C VAL A 344 -11.99 -8.41 -8.36
N LYS A 345 -11.55 -8.05 -7.17
CA LYS A 345 -11.50 -8.96 -6.03
C LYS A 345 -12.71 -8.76 -5.13
N ASN A 346 -13.48 -9.82 -4.92
CA ASN A 346 -14.57 -9.84 -3.96
C ASN A 346 -14.04 -10.09 -2.54
N LEU A 347 -14.55 -9.33 -1.55
CA LEU A 347 -14.43 -9.70 -0.14
C LEU A 347 -15.42 -10.83 0.15
N HIS A 348 -14.93 -11.97 0.66
CA HIS A 348 -15.79 -13.07 1.05
C HIS A 348 -16.53 -12.75 2.35
N GLY A 349 -17.84 -13.03 2.41
CA GLY A 349 -18.68 -12.95 3.60
C GLY A 349 -19.56 -11.73 3.75
N GLN A 350 -19.37 -10.68 2.99
CA GLN A 350 -20.38 -9.59 2.82
C GLN A 350 -20.81 -9.51 1.37
N LYS A 351 -22.10 -9.28 1.13
CA LYS A 351 -22.71 -9.21 -0.20
C LYS A 351 -21.90 -8.29 -1.12
N ASN A 352 -21.25 -8.86 -2.15
CA ASN A 352 -20.66 -8.17 -3.31
C ASN A 352 -20.01 -6.81 -3.03
N ILE A 353 -19.13 -6.72 -2.05
CA ILE A 353 -18.35 -5.52 -1.81
C ILE A 353 -17.05 -5.65 -2.61
N TYR A 354 -16.95 -4.88 -3.68
CA TYR A 354 -15.74 -4.72 -4.47
C TYR A 354 -14.77 -3.81 -3.71
N TYR A 355 -13.68 -4.37 -3.22
CA TYR A 355 -12.70 -3.61 -2.43
C TYR A 355 -11.84 -2.72 -3.32
N GLN A 356 -11.34 -3.26 -4.43
CA GLN A 356 -10.48 -2.56 -5.39
C GLN A 356 -10.53 -3.26 -6.75
N VAL A 357 -10.11 -2.56 -7.79
CA VAL A 357 -9.93 -3.13 -9.12
C VAL A 357 -8.44 -3.27 -9.41
N ASN A 358 -8.01 -4.49 -9.71
CA ASN A 358 -6.64 -4.76 -10.14
C ASN A 358 -6.51 -4.45 -11.63
N ALA A 359 -5.71 -3.47 -11.94
CA ALA A 359 -5.37 -3.02 -13.29
C ALA A 359 -4.13 -2.11 -13.21
N THR A 360 -3.38 -1.96 -14.31
CA THR A 360 -2.48 -0.83 -14.45
C THR A 360 -3.31 0.44 -14.65
N TYR A 361 -2.82 1.57 -14.16
CA TYR A 361 -3.55 2.83 -14.31
C TYR A 361 -3.64 3.26 -15.78
N TYR A 362 -2.59 2.96 -16.56
CA TYR A 362 -2.58 3.19 -18.01
C TYR A 362 -3.68 2.43 -18.74
N SER A 363 -3.88 1.12 -18.41
CA SER A 363 -5.00 0.35 -18.98
C SER A 363 -6.35 0.83 -18.47
N ALA A 364 -6.46 1.22 -17.20
CA ALA A 364 -7.69 1.80 -16.64
C ALA A 364 -8.11 3.09 -17.36
N LEU A 365 -7.15 3.88 -17.87
CA LEU A 365 -7.39 5.06 -18.72
C LEU A 365 -7.62 4.73 -20.21
N GLY A 366 -7.76 3.45 -20.56
CA GLY A 366 -7.98 2.99 -21.93
C GLY A 366 -6.73 3.05 -22.80
N GLU A 367 -5.55 2.93 -22.23
CA GLU A 367 -4.23 2.95 -22.87
C GLU A 367 -4.00 4.25 -23.68
N SER A 368 -4.51 5.36 -23.15
CA SER A 368 -4.42 6.68 -23.78
C SER A 368 -3.27 7.48 -23.19
N ASP A 369 -2.28 7.81 -24.01
CA ASP A 369 -1.13 8.64 -23.64
C ASP A 369 -1.57 10.02 -23.12
N SER A 370 -2.54 10.65 -23.76
CA SER A 370 -3.04 11.97 -23.36
C SER A 370 -3.73 11.93 -21.99
N LYS A 371 -4.57 10.90 -21.74
CA LYS A 371 -5.21 10.72 -20.42
C LYS A 371 -4.19 10.40 -19.34
N MET A 372 -3.17 9.60 -19.65
CA MET A 372 -2.11 9.29 -18.67
C MET A 372 -1.29 10.53 -18.32
N LEU A 373 -0.96 11.37 -19.29
CA LEU A 373 -0.25 12.62 -19.06
C LEU A 373 -1.09 13.62 -18.25
N LEU A 374 -2.38 13.74 -18.57
CA LEU A 374 -3.31 14.55 -17.80
C LEU A 374 -3.42 14.07 -16.34
N ALA A 375 -3.59 12.77 -16.14
CA ALA A 375 -3.63 12.17 -14.80
C ALA A 375 -2.33 12.42 -14.03
N ARG A 376 -1.18 12.26 -14.67
CA ARG A 376 0.13 12.51 -14.05
C ARG A 376 0.34 14.00 -13.74
N ALA A 377 -0.05 14.90 -14.60
CA ALA A 377 0.00 16.34 -14.34
C ALA A 377 -0.85 16.71 -13.10
N ILE A 378 -2.08 16.18 -13.02
CA ILE A 378 -2.93 16.37 -11.84
C ILE A 378 -2.23 15.81 -10.59
N GLN A 379 -1.71 14.59 -10.62
CA GLN A 379 -1.00 14.01 -9.48
C GLN A 379 0.17 14.87 -9.01
N MET A 380 0.95 15.43 -9.94
CA MET A 380 2.09 16.30 -9.60
C MET A 380 1.67 17.61 -8.95
N PHE A 381 0.46 18.06 -9.15
CA PHE A 381 -0.08 19.27 -8.51
C PHE A 381 -0.97 18.99 -7.30
N MET A 382 -1.43 17.76 -7.09
CA MET A 382 -2.17 17.44 -5.86
C MET A 382 -1.29 17.69 -4.62
N PRO A 383 -1.90 18.21 -3.53
CA PRO A 383 -1.19 18.39 -2.27
C PRO A 383 -0.65 17.04 -1.75
N GLY A 384 0.54 17.07 -1.15
CA GLY A 384 1.17 15.89 -0.58
C GLY A 384 2.36 15.36 -1.37
N LYS A 385 2.81 14.15 -1.01
CA LYS A 385 3.97 13.46 -1.61
C LYS A 385 3.51 12.50 -2.71
N PRO A 386 3.85 12.76 -3.99
CA PRO A 386 3.48 11.85 -5.07
C PRO A 386 4.26 10.52 -4.99
N GLN A 387 3.54 9.40 -4.91
CA GLN A 387 4.08 8.05 -5.05
C GLN A 387 3.71 7.51 -6.42
N VAL A 388 4.70 7.09 -7.19
CA VAL A 388 4.56 6.70 -8.60
C VAL A 388 4.86 5.22 -8.75
N TRP A 389 3.85 4.46 -9.12
CA TRP A 389 3.99 3.05 -9.45
C TRP A 389 4.82 2.89 -10.73
N TYR A 390 5.87 2.05 -10.67
CA TYR A 390 6.82 1.91 -11.79
C TYR A 390 6.14 1.55 -13.10
N LEU A 391 5.17 0.63 -13.05
CA LEU A 391 4.53 0.14 -14.27
C LEU A 391 3.69 1.22 -14.96
N ASP A 392 3.04 2.08 -14.18
CA ASP A 392 2.29 3.24 -14.71
C ASP A 392 3.24 4.32 -15.29
N LEU A 393 4.43 4.49 -14.68
CA LEU A 393 5.47 5.39 -15.22
C LEU A 393 5.90 4.96 -16.61
N PHE A 394 6.10 3.66 -16.83
CA PHE A 394 6.54 3.11 -18.11
C PHE A 394 5.38 2.80 -19.06
N ALA A 395 4.16 3.29 -18.77
CA ALA A 395 2.93 3.05 -19.56
C ALA A 395 2.70 1.55 -19.82
N GLY A 396 2.88 0.76 -18.76
CA GLY A 396 2.67 -0.68 -18.79
C GLY A 396 1.19 -1.04 -18.82
N LYS A 397 0.88 -2.12 -19.54
CA LYS A 397 -0.48 -2.62 -19.75
C LYS A 397 -0.81 -3.75 -18.81
N ASN A 398 -2.10 -4.07 -18.69
CA ASN A 398 -2.59 -5.24 -17.98
C ASN A 398 -1.98 -6.54 -18.51
N ASP A 399 -1.38 -7.35 -17.62
CA ASP A 399 -0.78 -8.65 -17.97
C ASP A 399 -1.70 -9.82 -17.59
N HIS A 400 -2.62 -10.14 -18.49
CA HIS A 400 -3.53 -11.27 -18.29
C HIS A 400 -2.82 -12.63 -18.37
N GLU A 401 -1.61 -12.70 -18.96
CA GLU A 401 -0.83 -13.93 -18.98
C GLU A 401 -0.19 -14.22 -17.64
N ALA A 402 0.33 -13.18 -16.96
CA ALA A 402 0.83 -13.32 -15.61
C ALA A 402 -0.27 -13.82 -14.66
N VAL A 403 -1.49 -13.30 -14.79
CA VAL A 403 -2.64 -13.80 -14.01
C VAL A 403 -2.92 -15.27 -14.28
N ARG A 404 -2.94 -15.71 -15.55
CA ARG A 404 -3.16 -17.11 -15.90
C ARG A 404 -2.08 -18.02 -15.33
N ARG A 405 -0.81 -17.59 -15.35
CA ARG A 405 0.31 -18.35 -14.79
C ARG A 405 0.23 -18.48 -13.27
N ALA A 406 -0.24 -17.43 -12.59
CA ALA A 406 -0.34 -17.38 -11.13
C ALA A 406 -1.58 -18.12 -10.57
N GLY A 407 -2.56 -18.48 -11.42
CA GLY A 407 -3.76 -19.24 -11.02
C GLY A 407 -4.80 -18.43 -10.27
N GLU A 408 -5.68 -19.10 -9.51
CA GLU A 408 -6.88 -18.49 -8.90
C GLU A 408 -6.61 -17.29 -7.96
N SER A 409 -5.44 -17.25 -7.33
CA SER A 409 -5.05 -16.14 -6.43
C SER A 409 -4.26 -15.03 -7.13
N GLY A 410 -3.99 -15.17 -8.42
CA GLY A 410 -3.04 -14.36 -9.18
C GLY A 410 -3.57 -13.04 -9.73
N HIS A 411 -4.78 -12.62 -9.39
CA HIS A 411 -5.41 -11.41 -9.96
C HIS A 411 -4.57 -10.12 -9.79
N LYS A 412 -3.74 -10.01 -8.74
CA LYS A 412 -2.82 -8.89 -8.54
C LYS A 412 -1.66 -8.87 -9.56
N GLU A 413 -1.32 -10.02 -10.15
CA GLU A 413 -0.21 -10.10 -11.11
C GLU A 413 -0.50 -9.33 -12.41
N ILE A 414 -1.75 -8.96 -12.64
CA ILE A 414 -2.18 -8.14 -13.80
C ILE A 414 -1.44 -6.79 -13.88
N ASN A 415 -1.01 -6.25 -12.76
CA ASN A 415 -0.32 -4.96 -12.68
C ASN A 415 1.05 -5.04 -11.97
N ARG A 416 1.69 -6.23 -11.99
CA ARG A 416 2.97 -6.47 -11.31
C ARG A 416 4.06 -7.03 -12.26
N THR A 417 3.91 -6.85 -13.55
CA THR A 417 4.87 -7.32 -14.57
C THR A 417 6.25 -6.74 -14.34
N ASN A 418 7.28 -7.58 -14.22
CA ASN A 418 8.66 -7.14 -14.20
C ASN A 418 9.09 -6.69 -15.60
N LEU A 419 9.74 -5.55 -15.69
CA LEU A 419 10.31 -5.01 -16.93
C LEU A 419 11.77 -5.40 -17.04
N SER A 420 12.14 -6.05 -18.14
CA SER A 420 13.54 -6.31 -18.47
C SER A 420 14.29 -5.03 -18.84
N ALA A 421 15.61 -5.08 -18.86
CA ALA A 421 16.42 -3.94 -19.30
C ALA A 421 16.03 -3.47 -20.70
N SER A 422 15.70 -4.39 -21.61
CA SER A 422 15.24 -4.05 -22.97
C SER A 422 13.87 -3.37 -22.98
N ASP A 423 12.93 -3.84 -22.14
CA ASP A 423 11.60 -3.22 -22.02
C ASP A 423 11.71 -1.78 -21.51
N ILE A 424 12.59 -1.53 -20.55
CA ILE A 424 12.87 -0.20 -20.00
C ILE A 424 13.46 0.71 -21.09
N GLU A 425 14.46 0.25 -21.83
CA GLU A 425 15.08 1.00 -22.93
C GLU A 425 14.06 1.37 -24.01
N GLU A 426 13.16 0.45 -24.37
CA GLU A 426 12.09 0.73 -25.32
C GLU A 426 11.04 1.69 -24.75
N ALA A 427 10.69 1.54 -23.49
CA ALA A 427 9.72 2.42 -22.83
C ALA A 427 10.25 3.86 -22.69
N LEU A 428 11.52 4.04 -22.39
CA LEU A 428 12.16 5.38 -22.31
C LEU A 428 12.12 6.16 -23.65
N LYS A 429 11.93 5.47 -24.78
CA LYS A 429 11.78 6.12 -26.11
C LYS A 429 10.35 6.63 -26.37
N LYS A 430 9.37 6.22 -25.55
CA LYS A 430 7.97 6.63 -25.71
C LYS A 430 7.77 8.08 -25.24
N ASP A 431 7.09 8.89 -26.02
CA ASP A 431 6.76 10.28 -25.66
C ASP A 431 6.02 10.39 -24.31
N VAL A 432 5.08 9.47 -24.04
CA VAL A 432 4.32 9.46 -22.79
C VAL A 432 5.22 9.24 -21.57
N VAL A 433 6.25 8.42 -21.70
CA VAL A 433 7.21 8.18 -20.62
C VAL A 433 8.11 9.39 -20.43
N ALA A 434 8.68 9.93 -21.52
CA ALA A 434 9.54 11.11 -21.49
C ALA A 434 8.82 12.31 -20.82
N LYS A 435 7.58 12.58 -21.22
CA LYS A 435 6.76 13.66 -20.65
C LYS A 435 6.37 13.43 -19.20
N GLN A 436 6.09 12.18 -18.78
CA GLN A 436 5.90 11.88 -17.36
C GLN A 436 7.17 12.19 -16.56
N LEU A 437 8.37 11.82 -17.07
CA LEU A 437 9.64 12.12 -16.41
C LEU A 437 9.89 13.64 -16.32
N GLU A 438 9.48 14.42 -17.30
CA GLU A 438 9.53 15.89 -17.24
C GLU A 438 8.63 16.44 -16.13
N LEU A 439 7.40 15.94 -15.99
CA LEU A 439 6.47 16.33 -14.92
C LEU A 439 7.03 16.00 -13.55
N LEU A 440 7.64 14.81 -13.39
CA LEU A 440 8.29 14.40 -12.14
C LEU A 440 9.47 15.31 -11.81
N ARG A 441 10.34 15.62 -12.79
CA ARG A 441 11.48 16.50 -12.60
C ARG A 441 11.05 17.89 -12.21
N MET A 442 10.02 18.45 -12.87
CA MET A 442 9.42 19.71 -12.50
C MET A 442 8.97 19.70 -11.02
N ARG A 443 8.20 18.70 -10.61
CA ARG A 443 7.72 18.57 -9.22
C ARG A 443 8.88 18.41 -8.22
N ASN A 444 9.95 17.74 -8.61
CA ASN A 444 11.10 17.48 -7.75
C ASN A 444 11.99 18.71 -7.56
N THR A 445 12.14 19.54 -8.57
CA THR A 445 13.20 20.58 -8.62
C THR A 445 12.69 22.00 -8.59
N HIS A 446 11.44 22.25 -9.02
CA HIS A 446 10.94 23.61 -9.11
C HIS A 446 10.63 24.19 -7.73
N LYS A 447 11.11 25.42 -7.46
CA LYS A 447 11.04 26.10 -6.16
C LYS A 447 9.60 26.29 -5.65
N ALA A 448 8.63 26.47 -6.52
CA ALA A 448 7.22 26.64 -6.12
C ALA A 448 6.68 25.49 -5.25
N PHE A 449 7.24 24.28 -5.34
CA PHE A 449 6.81 23.11 -4.56
C PHE A 449 7.57 22.92 -3.24
N GLU A 450 8.41 23.87 -2.86
CA GLU A 450 9.13 23.83 -1.59
C GLU A 450 8.18 23.96 -0.39
N LYS A 451 8.68 23.54 0.77
CA LYS A 451 7.92 23.57 2.02
C LYS A 451 7.48 25.02 2.35
N GLY A 452 6.21 25.19 2.67
CA GLY A 452 5.64 26.48 3.02
C GLY A 452 4.94 27.19 1.88
N ALA A 453 4.94 26.64 0.66
CA ALA A 453 4.16 27.18 -0.44
C ALA A 453 2.65 27.24 -0.09
N VAL A 454 2.02 28.34 -0.45
CA VAL A 454 0.55 28.50 -0.38
C VAL A 454 -0.05 27.76 -1.57
N ILE A 455 -1.02 26.89 -1.29
CA ILE A 455 -1.70 26.12 -2.32
C ILE A 455 -3.12 26.66 -2.46
N THR A 456 -3.50 27.01 -3.69
CA THR A 456 -4.86 27.46 -4.01
C THR A 456 -5.47 26.49 -5.01
N VAL A 457 -6.69 26.04 -4.72
CA VAL A 457 -7.44 25.12 -5.57
C VAL A 457 -8.76 25.75 -5.98
N ALA A 458 -9.00 25.83 -7.29
CA ALA A 458 -10.30 26.19 -7.85
C ALA A 458 -10.75 25.10 -8.83
N GLY A 459 -12.04 24.77 -8.81
CA GLY A 459 -12.61 23.79 -9.73
C GLY A 459 -14.12 23.86 -9.70
N GLU A 460 -14.71 23.91 -10.91
CA GLU A 460 -16.14 23.94 -11.15
C GLU A 460 -16.43 23.40 -12.54
N GLY A 461 -17.41 22.51 -12.65
CA GLY A 461 -17.73 21.85 -13.93
C GLY A 461 -16.51 21.18 -14.53
N PRO A 462 -16.15 21.44 -15.82
CA PRO A 462 -15.02 20.78 -16.47
C PRO A 462 -13.66 21.45 -16.18
N LYS A 463 -13.59 22.49 -15.37
CA LYS A 463 -12.36 23.27 -15.17
C LYS A 463 -11.77 23.02 -13.79
N LEU A 464 -10.45 22.79 -13.74
CA LEU A 464 -9.66 22.71 -12.51
C LEU A 464 -8.44 23.61 -12.60
N SER A 465 -8.10 24.29 -11.52
CA SER A 465 -6.79 24.92 -11.38
C SER A 465 -6.20 24.66 -10.00
N ILE A 466 -4.89 24.39 -9.97
CA ILE A 466 -4.13 24.22 -8.74
C ILE A 466 -2.86 25.06 -8.85
N ARG A 467 -2.68 25.99 -7.92
CA ARG A 467 -1.52 26.90 -7.86
C ARG A 467 -0.72 26.66 -6.59
N TYR A 468 0.57 26.54 -6.74
CA TYR A 468 1.57 26.62 -5.68
C TYR A 468 2.28 27.97 -5.79
N ASP A 469 2.46 28.66 -4.67
CA ASP A 469 3.14 29.95 -4.60
C ASP A 469 3.93 30.05 -3.29
N ASN A 470 5.25 30.16 -3.35
CA ASN A 470 6.09 30.32 -2.18
C ASN A 470 6.62 31.76 -1.98
N GLY A 471 6.12 32.71 -2.77
CA GLY A 471 6.53 34.11 -2.74
C GLY A 471 7.74 34.42 -3.63
N GLU A 472 8.57 33.44 -4.00
CA GLU A 472 9.71 33.62 -4.93
C GLU A 472 9.39 33.04 -6.31
N ALA A 473 8.58 31.97 -6.36
CA ALA A 473 8.20 31.28 -7.57
C ALA A 473 6.78 30.73 -7.45
N TYR A 474 6.11 30.58 -8.58
CA TYR A 474 4.83 29.88 -8.63
C TYR A 474 4.82 28.77 -9.69
N ALA A 475 3.93 27.83 -9.49
CA ALA A 475 3.55 26.81 -10.47
C ALA A 475 2.02 26.74 -10.51
N LEU A 476 1.44 26.84 -11.69
CA LEU A 476 -0.01 26.80 -11.91
C LEU A 476 -0.33 25.70 -12.92
N LEU A 477 -1.17 24.77 -12.52
CA LEU A 477 -1.83 23.82 -13.41
C LEU A 477 -3.24 24.33 -13.71
N THR A 478 -3.61 24.39 -14.97
CA THR A 478 -4.98 24.53 -15.46
C THR A 478 -5.39 23.34 -16.29
N VAL A 479 -6.58 22.81 -16.02
CA VAL A 479 -7.13 21.64 -16.72
C VAL A 479 -8.49 21.98 -17.28
N ASP A 480 -8.70 21.55 -18.52
CA ASP A 480 -10.00 21.53 -19.18
C ASP A 480 -10.39 20.07 -19.48
N PHE A 481 -11.23 19.49 -18.65
CA PHE A 481 -11.68 18.10 -18.81
C PHE A 481 -12.59 17.92 -20.02
N GLU A 482 -13.29 18.98 -20.51
CA GLU A 482 -14.09 18.90 -21.74
C GLU A 482 -13.18 18.75 -22.96
N ALA A 483 -12.09 19.53 -23.00
CA ALA A 483 -11.09 19.45 -24.05
C ALA A 483 -10.10 18.29 -23.85
N GLY A 484 -10.04 17.69 -22.65
CA GLY A 484 -9.04 16.68 -22.29
C GLY A 484 -7.61 17.24 -22.30
N ALA A 485 -7.44 18.52 -21.96
CA ALA A 485 -6.18 19.25 -22.06
C ALA A 485 -5.76 19.88 -20.72
N TYR A 486 -4.46 20.13 -20.58
CA TYR A 486 -3.90 20.86 -19.45
C TYR A 486 -2.80 21.80 -19.90
N GLU A 487 -2.57 22.84 -19.11
CA GLU A 487 -1.46 23.77 -19.25
C GLU A 487 -0.75 23.95 -17.90
N ILE A 488 0.57 24.14 -17.95
CA ILE A 488 1.39 24.40 -16.77
C ILE A 488 2.16 25.69 -17.01
N GLU A 489 1.98 26.65 -16.07
CA GLU A 489 2.75 27.88 -16.02
C GLU A 489 3.72 27.82 -14.85
N LEU A 490 4.97 28.22 -15.10
CA LEU A 490 6.06 28.29 -14.11
C LEU A 490 6.71 29.67 -14.15
N SER A 491 7.13 30.18 -12.98
CA SER A 491 7.85 31.46 -12.88
C SER A 491 9.20 31.29 -12.23
#